data_1e97e8ba36b04e83031efe24a78aa3f0
#
_entry.id   1e97e8ba36b04e83031efe24a78aa3f0
#
_cell.length_a   1.000
_cell.length_b   1.000
_cell.length_c   1.000
_cell.angle_alpha   90.00
_cell.angle_beta   90.00
_cell.angle_gamma   90.00
#
_symmetry.space_group_name_H-M   'P 1'
#
loop_
_entity.id
_entity.type
_entity.pdbx_description
1 polymer ?
#
loop_
_entity_poly.entity_id
_entity_poly.type
_entity_poly.pdbx_seq_one_letter_code
_entity_poly.pdbx_strand_id
1 'polypeptide(L)'
;LAAEPLIVGWYTAIVRLLFPVLSALILVRAIRSLLRIPHTLEIWAQLSLPNGSGIPLTHWENIIGRSKFADVLLNYPSISRQHAALCRGDDGAWTLYDLGSKGGTAVNGKAVADKAPVKLGDTITLGGVPLVFLPQTIGEREELEKKRQAERPAAMWPSFLWLTVLQILTAVQLTLAAGEKATLAVPGCFLVLTVFMWLYAAILRLGRCVGFELETIAFYLSTLSLAVTASSAPGNLPKQLLAVMLGVGLFLTLGLFLRDLERVKKLRWLMAAGAIGLLGITLVLGRGKFGATNWVTF
;
A
#
# COMPACT_ATOMS: atom_id res chain seq x y z
N LEU A 1 7.28 46.70 -25.57
CA LEU A 1 6.76 47.00 -24.19
C LEU A 1 5.28 46.69 -23.98
N ALA A 2 4.39 46.66 -25.03
CA ALA A 2 2.98 46.35 -24.89
C ALA A 2 2.63 44.85 -25.03
N ALA A 3 3.55 44.01 -25.52
CA ALA A 3 3.33 42.60 -25.77
C ALA A 3 3.51 41.71 -24.51
N GLU A 4 4.35 42.10 -23.56
CA GLU A 4 4.61 41.33 -22.34
C GLU A 4 3.36 41.11 -21.45
N PRO A 5 2.54 42.14 -21.14
CA PRO A 5 1.36 41.95 -20.32
C PRO A 5 0.30 41.11 -21.01
N LEU A 6 0.25 41.10 -22.32
CA LEU A 6 -0.70 40.35 -23.12
C LEU A 6 -0.32 38.83 -23.13
N ILE A 7 0.97 38.52 -23.27
CA ILE A 7 1.49 37.14 -23.22
C ILE A 7 1.29 36.55 -21.83
N VAL A 8 1.58 37.30 -20.78
CA VAL A 8 1.36 36.85 -19.38
C VAL A 8 -0.12 36.64 -19.11
N GLY A 9 -1.00 37.48 -19.64
CA GLY A 9 -2.45 37.32 -19.51
C GLY A 9 -2.96 36.03 -20.17
N TRP A 10 -2.56 35.75 -21.41
CA TRP A 10 -2.90 34.52 -22.12
C TRP A 10 -2.35 33.28 -21.43
N TYR A 11 -1.10 33.30 -21.01
CA TYR A 11 -0.48 32.22 -20.26
C TYR A 11 -1.26 31.90 -18.98
N THR A 12 -1.57 32.94 -18.19
CA THR A 12 -2.32 32.77 -16.93
C THR A 12 -3.71 32.20 -17.15
N ALA A 13 -4.42 32.64 -18.20
CA ALA A 13 -5.74 32.12 -18.56
C ALA A 13 -5.68 30.62 -18.94
N ILE A 14 -4.69 30.25 -19.76
CA ILE A 14 -4.50 28.85 -20.19
C ILE A 14 -4.12 27.97 -18.98
N VAL A 15 -3.18 28.38 -18.16
CA VAL A 15 -2.71 27.63 -17.00
C VAL A 15 -3.82 27.45 -15.97
N ARG A 16 -4.68 28.44 -15.76
CA ARG A 16 -5.84 28.37 -14.87
C ARG A 16 -6.81 27.24 -15.23
N LEU A 17 -6.95 26.94 -16.53
CA LEU A 17 -7.76 25.79 -17.00
C LEU A 17 -6.98 24.49 -17.00
N LEU A 18 -5.68 24.54 -17.28
CA LEU A 18 -4.81 23.35 -17.32
C LEU A 18 -4.58 22.72 -15.95
N PHE A 19 -4.46 23.50 -14.89
CA PHE A 19 -4.20 22.98 -13.54
C PHE A 19 -5.27 22.00 -13.05
N PRO A 20 -6.57 22.33 -13.06
CA PRO A 20 -7.60 21.37 -12.63
C PRO A 20 -7.61 20.12 -13.50
N VAL A 21 -7.41 20.25 -14.81
CA VAL A 21 -7.38 19.12 -15.73
C VAL A 21 -6.21 18.19 -15.46
N LEU A 22 -4.98 18.72 -15.33
CA LEU A 22 -3.79 17.94 -15.00
C LEU A 22 -3.92 17.28 -13.63
N SER A 23 -4.41 18.02 -12.63
CA SER A 23 -4.64 17.52 -11.28
C SER A 23 -5.64 16.37 -11.28
N ALA A 24 -6.77 16.54 -11.97
CA ALA A 24 -7.79 15.50 -12.10
C ALA A 24 -7.21 14.27 -12.83
N LEU A 25 -6.45 14.46 -13.89
CA LEU A 25 -5.84 13.37 -14.66
C LEU A 25 -4.85 12.56 -13.82
N ILE A 26 -3.98 13.23 -13.05
CA ILE A 26 -3.01 12.58 -12.15
C ILE A 26 -3.76 11.79 -11.08
N LEU A 27 -4.72 12.41 -10.39
CA LEU A 27 -5.47 11.79 -9.30
C LEU A 27 -6.35 10.63 -9.77
N VAL A 28 -7.12 10.83 -10.85
CA VAL A 28 -7.97 9.76 -11.42
C VAL A 28 -7.12 8.57 -11.87
N ARG A 29 -5.96 8.83 -12.48
CA ARG A 29 -5.05 7.76 -12.88
C ARG A 29 -4.51 7.00 -11.67
N ALA A 30 -4.05 7.69 -10.62
CA ALA A 30 -3.55 7.09 -9.38
C ALA A 30 -4.64 6.28 -8.66
N ILE A 31 -5.83 6.86 -8.48
CA ILE A 31 -6.97 6.20 -7.83
C ILE A 31 -7.43 4.98 -8.62
N ARG A 32 -7.57 5.10 -9.96
CA ARG A 32 -7.95 3.96 -10.80
C ARG A 32 -6.93 2.83 -10.73
N SER A 33 -5.64 3.14 -10.64
CA SER A 33 -4.60 2.14 -10.49
C SER A 33 -4.69 1.44 -9.14
N LEU A 34 -4.87 2.18 -8.04
CA LEU A 34 -5.07 1.64 -6.71
C LEU A 34 -6.31 0.72 -6.61
N LEU A 35 -7.42 1.14 -7.21
CA LEU A 35 -8.68 0.36 -7.20
C LEU A 35 -8.62 -0.87 -8.12
N ARG A 36 -7.71 -0.91 -9.08
CA ARG A 36 -7.54 -2.03 -10.01
C ARG A 36 -6.57 -3.09 -9.52
N ILE A 37 -5.85 -2.87 -8.42
CA ILE A 37 -5.00 -3.89 -7.83
C ILE A 37 -5.93 -4.94 -7.21
N PRO A 38 -6.15 -6.11 -7.85
CA PRO A 38 -6.98 -7.13 -7.27
C PRO A 38 -6.22 -7.70 -6.08
N HIS A 39 -6.91 -7.89 -4.98
CA HIS A 39 -6.44 -8.72 -3.89
C HIS A 39 -6.55 -10.18 -4.35
N THR A 40 -5.60 -10.62 -5.18
CA THR A 40 -5.49 -12.05 -5.48
C THR A 40 -5.10 -12.73 -4.20
N LEU A 41 -6.07 -13.40 -3.58
CA LEU A 41 -5.87 -14.22 -2.40
C LEU A 41 -4.75 -15.22 -2.69
N GLU A 42 -3.76 -15.30 -1.81
CA GLU A 42 -2.75 -16.35 -1.89
C GLU A 42 -3.42 -17.69 -1.62
N ILE A 43 -3.40 -18.60 -2.59
CA ILE A 43 -3.84 -19.96 -2.41
C ILE A 43 -2.63 -20.76 -1.95
N TRP A 44 -2.67 -21.30 -0.73
CA TRP A 44 -1.56 -22.04 -0.17
C TRP A 44 -1.67 -23.55 -0.37
N ALA A 45 -2.91 -24.03 -0.41
CA ALA A 45 -3.26 -25.43 -0.61
C ALA A 45 -4.72 -25.52 -1.06
N GLN A 46 -5.19 -26.72 -1.36
CA GLN A 46 -6.59 -26.99 -1.69
C GLN A 46 -7.07 -28.27 -1.03
N LEU A 47 -8.37 -28.31 -0.74
CA LEU A 47 -9.08 -29.52 -0.33
C LEU A 47 -9.82 -30.08 -1.55
N SER A 48 -9.43 -31.26 -1.99
CA SER A 48 -10.12 -31.98 -3.07
C SER A 48 -11.28 -32.79 -2.50
N LEU A 49 -12.46 -32.57 -3.06
CA LEU A 49 -13.66 -33.29 -2.73
C LEU A 49 -13.73 -34.63 -3.48
N PRO A 50 -14.59 -35.60 -3.04
CA PRO A 50 -14.79 -36.87 -3.74
C PRO A 50 -15.28 -36.74 -5.19
N ASN A 51 -15.92 -35.64 -5.52
CA ASN A 51 -16.38 -35.32 -6.88
C ASN A 51 -15.27 -34.72 -7.77
N GLY A 52 -14.02 -34.63 -7.27
CA GLY A 52 -12.89 -34.05 -7.99
C GLY A 52 -12.79 -32.52 -7.97
N SER A 53 -13.75 -31.81 -7.36
CA SER A 53 -13.65 -30.35 -7.21
C SER A 53 -12.69 -30.00 -6.10
N GLY A 54 -11.83 -28.99 -6.34
CA GLY A 54 -10.90 -28.43 -5.35
C GLY A 54 -11.45 -27.16 -4.72
N ILE A 55 -11.36 -27.03 -3.41
CA ILE A 55 -11.68 -25.78 -2.69
C ILE A 55 -10.36 -25.16 -2.22
N PRO A 56 -10.02 -23.93 -2.66
CA PRO A 56 -8.76 -23.29 -2.29
C PRO A 56 -8.75 -22.85 -0.83
N LEU A 57 -7.61 -22.98 -0.18
CA LEU A 57 -7.34 -22.48 1.18
C LEU A 57 -6.54 -21.17 1.07
N THR A 58 -7.16 -20.09 1.49
CA THR A 58 -6.67 -18.74 1.28
C THR A 58 -6.40 -17.95 2.57
N HIS A 59 -6.81 -18.51 3.73
CA HIS A 59 -6.66 -17.90 5.04
C HIS A 59 -5.68 -18.68 5.92
N TRP A 60 -5.07 -18.02 6.89
CA TRP A 60 -4.27 -18.69 7.93
C TRP A 60 -5.08 -19.66 8.75
N GLU A 61 -6.35 -19.35 8.96
CA GLU A 61 -7.35 -20.17 9.59
C GLU A 61 -8.52 -20.33 8.63
N ASN A 62 -8.83 -21.56 8.23
CA ASN A 62 -9.94 -21.87 7.34
C ASN A 62 -10.95 -22.69 8.11
N ILE A 63 -12.11 -22.13 8.39
CA ILE A 63 -13.23 -22.81 9.03
C ILE A 63 -13.93 -23.68 7.98
N ILE A 64 -14.04 -24.97 8.27
CA ILE A 64 -14.67 -25.96 7.41
C ILE A 64 -16.01 -26.37 8.00
N GLY A 65 -17.08 -26.33 7.23
CA GLY A 65 -18.39 -26.70 7.72
C GLY A 65 -19.54 -26.47 6.76
N ARG A 66 -20.76 -26.75 7.23
CA ARG A 66 -21.99 -26.58 6.46
C ARG A 66 -22.61 -25.19 6.60
N SER A 67 -22.03 -24.31 7.38
CA SER A 67 -22.49 -22.93 7.53
C SER A 67 -22.17 -22.11 6.28
N LYS A 68 -23.06 -21.16 5.91
CA LYS A 68 -22.80 -20.16 4.86
C LYS A 68 -21.60 -19.26 5.18
N PHE A 69 -21.21 -19.20 6.45
CA PHE A 69 -20.09 -18.36 6.93
C PHE A 69 -18.81 -19.17 7.11
N ALA A 70 -18.79 -20.45 6.70
CA ALA A 70 -17.57 -21.24 6.68
C ALA A 70 -16.73 -20.87 5.44
N ASP A 71 -15.40 -20.76 5.61
CA ASP A 71 -14.47 -20.47 4.50
C ASP A 71 -14.46 -21.61 3.48
N VAL A 72 -14.58 -22.85 3.97
CA VAL A 72 -14.76 -24.06 3.16
C VAL A 72 -16.17 -24.59 3.39
N LEU A 73 -17.08 -24.26 2.48
CA LEU A 73 -18.48 -24.68 2.55
C LEU A 73 -18.64 -26.10 2.04
N LEU A 74 -19.02 -27.02 2.93
CA LEU A 74 -19.32 -28.40 2.61
C LEU A 74 -20.79 -28.71 2.91
N ASN A 75 -21.62 -28.77 1.89
CA ASN A 75 -23.07 -28.96 2.05
C ASN A 75 -23.46 -30.42 2.17
N TYR A 76 -22.94 -31.12 3.20
CA TYR A 76 -23.31 -32.49 3.53
C TYR A 76 -24.04 -32.53 4.88
N PRO A 77 -25.15 -33.28 5.01
CA PRO A 77 -25.92 -33.36 6.27
C PRO A 77 -25.12 -33.88 7.47
N SER A 78 -24.12 -34.73 7.22
CA SER A 78 -23.25 -35.31 8.26
C SER A 78 -22.20 -34.29 8.77
N ILE A 79 -22.00 -33.15 8.10
CA ILE A 79 -21.05 -32.17 8.50
C ILE A 79 -21.72 -31.11 9.39
N SER A 80 -21.10 -30.78 10.53
CA SER A 80 -21.55 -29.74 11.46
C SER A 80 -21.46 -28.35 10.82
N ARG A 81 -22.20 -27.38 11.33
CA ARG A 81 -22.17 -25.96 10.82
C ARG A 81 -20.76 -25.35 10.82
N GLN A 82 -20.05 -25.56 11.91
CA GLN A 82 -18.60 -25.38 12.06
C GLN A 82 -18.09 -26.74 12.51
N HIS A 83 -17.38 -27.45 11.64
CA HIS A 83 -16.97 -28.83 11.89
C HIS A 83 -15.54 -28.91 12.35
N ALA A 84 -14.65 -28.25 11.59
CA ALA A 84 -13.23 -28.23 11.84
C ALA A 84 -12.61 -26.90 11.41
N ALA A 85 -11.45 -26.58 11.96
CA ALA A 85 -10.62 -25.49 11.50
C ALA A 85 -9.26 -26.03 11.03
N LEU A 86 -8.84 -25.63 9.84
CA LEU A 86 -7.54 -25.95 9.29
C LEU A 86 -6.65 -24.72 9.34
N CYS A 87 -5.67 -24.73 10.26
CA CYS A 87 -4.81 -23.59 10.55
C CYS A 87 -3.40 -23.81 10.02
N ARG A 88 -2.81 -22.77 9.45
CA ARG A 88 -1.41 -22.75 9.03
C ARG A 88 -0.58 -21.96 10.03
N GLY A 89 0.48 -22.58 10.58
CA GLY A 89 1.41 -21.93 11.48
C GLY A 89 2.41 -21.01 10.77
N ASP A 90 3.11 -20.17 11.53
CA ASP A 90 4.18 -19.28 11.03
C ASP A 90 5.35 -20.06 10.41
N ASP A 91 5.54 -21.31 10.81
CA ASP A 91 6.51 -22.29 10.27
C ASP A 91 6.05 -22.94 8.96
N GLY A 92 4.82 -22.63 8.50
CA GLY A 92 4.18 -23.23 7.33
C GLY A 92 3.54 -24.60 7.57
N ALA A 93 3.60 -25.13 8.79
CA ALA A 93 2.94 -26.39 9.15
C ALA A 93 1.43 -26.20 9.25
N TRP A 94 0.68 -27.26 8.89
CA TRP A 94 -0.76 -27.26 8.97
C TRP A 94 -1.26 -28.10 10.12
N THR A 95 -2.25 -27.60 10.84
CA THR A 95 -2.89 -28.28 11.96
C THR A 95 -4.40 -28.24 11.78
N LEU A 96 -5.05 -29.40 11.86
CA LEU A 96 -6.50 -29.53 11.85
C LEU A 96 -7.01 -29.57 13.28
N TYR A 97 -8.00 -28.78 13.59
CA TYR A 97 -8.72 -28.74 14.87
C TYR A 97 -10.13 -29.20 14.66
N ASP A 98 -10.62 -30.11 15.52
CA ASP A 98 -12.05 -30.45 15.57
C ASP A 98 -12.78 -29.44 16.46
N LEU A 99 -13.85 -28.83 15.93
CA LEU A 99 -14.63 -27.81 16.63
C LEU A 99 -15.85 -28.40 17.38
N GLY A 100 -15.70 -29.56 17.96
CA GLY A 100 -16.79 -30.28 18.63
C GLY A 100 -17.81 -30.84 17.62
N SER A 101 -17.31 -31.43 16.56
CA SER A 101 -18.14 -31.93 15.47
C SER A 101 -19.02 -33.14 15.92
N LYS A 102 -20.27 -33.20 15.39
CA LYS A 102 -21.17 -34.34 15.67
C LYS A 102 -20.82 -35.60 14.89
N GLY A 103 -20.27 -35.40 13.70
CA GLY A 103 -19.92 -36.48 12.78
C GLY A 103 -18.50 -37.01 12.95
N GLY A 104 -17.70 -36.41 13.81
CA GLY A 104 -16.29 -36.73 14.06
C GLY A 104 -15.37 -36.33 12.93
N THR A 105 -14.12 -36.14 13.30
CA THR A 105 -13.01 -35.76 12.40
C THR A 105 -11.94 -36.83 12.44
N ALA A 106 -11.34 -37.18 11.30
CA ALA A 106 -10.22 -38.09 11.22
C ALA A 106 -9.19 -37.65 10.19
N VAL A 107 -7.91 -37.97 10.43
CA VAL A 107 -6.80 -37.77 9.49
C VAL A 107 -6.18 -39.14 9.20
N ASN A 108 -6.13 -39.51 7.92
CA ASN A 108 -5.66 -40.83 7.48
C ASN A 108 -6.27 -42.00 8.24
N GLY A 109 -7.60 -41.92 8.51
CA GLY A 109 -8.34 -42.93 9.27
C GLY A 109 -8.15 -42.89 10.79
N LYS A 110 -7.31 -42.05 11.34
CA LYS A 110 -7.11 -41.86 12.78
C LYS A 110 -8.04 -40.76 13.27
N ALA A 111 -8.89 -41.05 14.26
CA ALA A 111 -9.78 -40.09 14.86
C ALA A 111 -8.99 -38.93 15.53
N VAL A 112 -9.47 -37.72 15.35
CA VAL A 112 -8.91 -36.48 15.94
C VAL A 112 -9.86 -36.08 17.07
N ALA A 113 -9.36 -36.06 18.30
CA ALA A 113 -10.16 -35.65 19.46
C ALA A 113 -10.20 -34.11 19.62
N ASP A 114 -9.08 -33.42 19.39
CA ASP A 114 -8.95 -31.98 19.51
C ASP A 114 -8.17 -31.43 18.31
N LYS A 115 -6.94 -31.86 18.11
CA LYS A 115 -6.09 -31.41 17.01
C LYS A 115 -5.17 -32.49 16.47
N ALA A 116 -4.82 -32.38 15.19
CA ALA A 116 -3.85 -33.27 14.54
C ALA A 116 -3.01 -32.47 13.51
N PRO A 117 -1.71 -32.74 13.37
CA PRO A 117 -0.92 -32.19 12.28
C PRO A 117 -1.38 -32.84 10.96
N VAL A 118 -1.39 -32.01 9.88
CA VAL A 118 -1.79 -32.47 8.54
C VAL A 118 -0.68 -32.09 7.55
N LYS A 119 -0.37 -33.03 6.65
CA LYS A 119 0.60 -32.85 5.57
C LYS A 119 -0.09 -32.90 4.21
N LEU A 120 0.55 -32.30 3.22
CA LEU A 120 0.09 -32.39 1.83
C LEU A 120 0.05 -33.88 1.41
N GLY A 121 -1.06 -34.30 0.83
CA GLY A 121 -1.35 -35.70 0.50
C GLY A 121 -2.21 -36.45 1.53
N ASP A 122 -2.39 -35.89 2.72
CA ASP A 122 -3.23 -36.55 3.75
C ASP A 122 -4.72 -36.52 3.38
N THR A 123 -5.44 -37.55 3.81
CA THR A 123 -6.90 -37.63 3.70
C THR A 123 -7.52 -37.16 5.00
N ILE A 124 -8.29 -36.09 4.94
CA ILE A 124 -9.09 -35.55 6.05
C ILE A 124 -10.52 -36.06 5.89
N THR A 125 -11.05 -36.76 6.88
CA THR A 125 -12.43 -37.22 6.86
C THR A 125 -13.25 -36.43 7.86
N LEU A 126 -14.30 -35.75 7.36
CA LEU A 126 -15.21 -34.92 8.17
C LEU A 126 -16.63 -35.48 8.08
N GLY A 127 -17.16 -35.98 9.19
CA GLY A 127 -18.50 -36.59 9.19
C GLY A 127 -18.67 -37.72 8.16
N GLY A 128 -17.63 -38.50 7.92
CA GLY A 128 -17.61 -39.57 6.91
C GLY A 128 -17.30 -39.10 5.48
N VAL A 129 -17.15 -37.82 5.22
CA VAL A 129 -16.79 -37.27 3.88
C VAL A 129 -15.28 -37.18 3.78
N PRO A 130 -14.61 -37.94 2.88
CA PRO A 130 -13.17 -37.87 2.68
C PRO A 130 -12.82 -36.68 1.82
N LEU A 131 -11.82 -35.92 2.27
CA LEU A 131 -11.22 -34.77 1.55
C LEU A 131 -9.71 -35.02 1.44
N VAL A 132 -9.13 -34.78 0.28
CA VAL A 132 -7.68 -34.92 0.11
C VAL A 132 -7.05 -33.54 0.19
N PHE A 133 -6.06 -33.40 1.08
CA PHE A 133 -5.33 -32.14 1.25
C PHE A 133 -4.17 -32.07 0.23
N LEU A 134 -4.31 -31.25 -0.79
CA LEU A 134 -3.40 -31.20 -1.92
C LEU A 134 -2.67 -29.86 -2.02
N PRO A 135 -1.45 -29.85 -2.60
CA PRO A 135 -0.81 -28.59 -3.00
C PRO A 135 -1.61 -27.94 -4.13
N GLN A 136 -1.44 -26.66 -4.31
CA GLN A 136 -1.99 -25.95 -5.46
C GLN A 136 -1.49 -26.58 -6.76
N THR A 137 -2.39 -26.82 -7.71
CA THR A 137 -2.06 -27.40 -9.02
C THR A 137 -1.19 -26.43 -9.83
N ILE A 138 -0.22 -26.97 -10.58
CA ILE A 138 0.70 -26.16 -11.42
C ILE A 138 -0.09 -25.27 -12.40
N GLY A 139 -1.15 -25.78 -13.02
CA GLY A 139 -2.02 -25.02 -13.93
C GLY A 139 -2.73 -23.84 -13.26
N GLU A 140 -3.24 -24.02 -12.04
CA GLU A 140 -3.86 -22.93 -11.28
C GLU A 140 -2.85 -21.85 -10.85
N ARG A 141 -1.62 -22.26 -10.53
CA ARG A 141 -0.51 -21.31 -10.28
C ARG A 141 -0.21 -20.48 -11.51
N GLU A 142 -0.06 -21.12 -12.67
CA GLU A 142 0.20 -20.44 -13.93
C GLU A 142 -0.94 -19.50 -14.34
N GLU A 143 -2.20 -19.87 -14.13
CA GLU A 143 -3.34 -19.00 -14.39
C GLU A 143 -3.38 -17.80 -13.44
N LEU A 144 -3.09 -18.01 -12.14
CA LEU A 144 -2.98 -16.92 -11.18
C LEU A 144 -1.81 -15.99 -11.49
N GLU A 145 -0.67 -16.54 -11.87
CA GLU A 145 0.49 -15.74 -12.31
C GLU A 145 0.20 -14.97 -13.59
N LYS A 146 -0.49 -15.56 -14.56
CA LYS A 146 -0.96 -14.87 -15.77
C LYS A 146 -1.93 -13.75 -15.45
N LYS A 147 -2.89 -13.97 -14.54
CA LYS A 147 -3.80 -12.94 -14.05
C LYS A 147 -3.03 -11.82 -13.32
N ARG A 148 -2.11 -12.15 -12.41
CA ARG A 148 -1.23 -11.17 -11.76
C ARG A 148 -0.38 -10.37 -12.74
N GLN A 149 0.09 -10.99 -13.83
CA GLN A 149 0.86 -10.32 -14.87
C GLN A 149 -0.01 -9.43 -15.75
N ALA A 150 -1.25 -9.83 -16.06
CA ALA A 150 -2.20 -9.03 -16.83
C ALA A 150 -2.69 -7.79 -16.07
N GLU A 151 -2.73 -7.85 -14.75
CA GLU A 151 -3.20 -6.80 -13.85
C GLU A 151 -2.06 -5.95 -13.28
N ARG A 152 -1.04 -5.69 -14.07
CA ARG A 152 0.10 -4.85 -13.68
C ARG A 152 -0.38 -3.45 -13.28
N PRO A 153 0.19 -2.87 -12.21
CA PRO A 153 -0.07 -1.49 -11.84
C PRO A 153 0.25 -0.56 -13.02
N ALA A 154 -0.42 0.58 -13.09
CA ALA A 154 -0.22 1.53 -14.17
C ALA A 154 1.26 1.94 -14.27
N ALA A 155 1.77 2.05 -15.51
CA ALA A 155 3.15 2.46 -15.71
C ALA A 155 3.43 3.80 -15.01
N MET A 156 4.52 3.86 -14.26
CA MET A 156 4.96 5.02 -13.49
C MET A 156 5.19 6.27 -14.36
N TRP A 157 5.83 6.08 -15.50
CA TRP A 157 6.32 7.16 -16.36
C TRP A 157 5.30 8.24 -16.72
N PRO A 158 4.06 7.92 -17.15
CA PRO A 158 3.11 8.96 -17.51
C PRO A 158 2.67 9.82 -16.31
N SER A 159 2.49 9.20 -15.12
CA SER A 159 2.10 9.94 -13.92
C SER A 159 3.18 10.93 -13.49
N PHE A 160 4.44 10.50 -13.49
CA PHE A 160 5.58 11.35 -13.14
C PHE A 160 5.85 12.43 -14.18
N LEU A 161 5.64 12.14 -15.49
CA LEU A 161 5.72 13.16 -16.53
C LEU A 161 4.65 14.24 -16.35
N TRP A 162 3.38 13.85 -16.13
CA TRP A 162 2.32 14.83 -15.88
C TRP A 162 2.58 15.65 -14.63
N LEU A 163 3.13 15.02 -13.59
CA LEU A 163 3.51 15.72 -12.37
C LEU A 163 4.67 16.69 -12.60
N THR A 164 5.67 16.31 -13.41
CA THR A 164 6.75 17.21 -13.83
C THR A 164 6.21 18.42 -14.60
N VAL A 165 5.29 18.20 -15.53
CA VAL A 165 4.65 19.31 -16.26
C VAL A 165 3.91 20.24 -15.30
N LEU A 166 3.15 19.67 -14.34
CA LEU A 166 2.46 20.45 -13.31
C LEU A 166 3.43 21.29 -12.47
N GLN A 167 4.57 20.71 -12.05
CA GLN A 167 5.60 21.40 -11.27
C GLN A 167 6.24 22.55 -12.05
N ILE A 168 6.58 22.35 -13.33
CA ILE A 168 7.13 23.39 -14.20
C ILE A 168 6.12 24.51 -14.39
N LEU A 169 4.87 24.20 -14.73
CA LEU A 169 3.81 25.22 -14.91
C LEU A 169 3.58 26.00 -13.62
N THR A 170 3.59 25.33 -12.46
CA THR A 170 3.46 25.99 -11.15
C THR A 170 4.63 26.93 -10.87
N ALA A 171 5.86 26.49 -11.12
CA ALA A 171 7.05 27.31 -10.93
C ALA A 171 7.03 28.56 -11.81
N VAL A 172 6.70 28.40 -13.10
CA VAL A 172 6.61 29.53 -14.05
C VAL A 172 5.49 30.48 -13.63
N GLN A 173 4.29 29.97 -13.30
CA GLN A 173 3.15 30.81 -12.88
C GLN A 173 3.47 31.63 -11.65
N LEU A 174 4.09 31.03 -10.63
CA LEU A 174 4.45 31.73 -9.39
C LEU A 174 5.54 32.77 -9.63
N THR A 175 6.51 32.47 -10.50
CA THR A 175 7.58 33.40 -10.85
C THR A 175 7.02 34.62 -11.63
N LEU A 176 6.11 34.37 -12.58
CA LEU A 176 5.46 35.47 -13.33
C LEU A 176 4.54 36.29 -12.42
N ALA A 177 3.82 35.66 -11.50
CA ALA A 177 2.95 36.36 -10.55
C ALA A 177 3.71 37.23 -9.54
N ALA A 178 4.94 36.85 -9.21
CA ALA A 178 5.80 37.63 -8.32
C ALA A 178 6.38 38.92 -8.99
N GLY A 179 6.42 38.96 -10.32
CA GLY A 179 6.93 40.10 -11.09
C GLY A 179 8.33 40.53 -10.68
N GLU A 180 8.51 41.83 -10.36
CA GLU A 180 9.81 42.38 -9.93
C GLU A 180 10.34 41.80 -8.60
N LYS A 181 9.46 41.21 -7.78
CA LYS A 181 9.82 40.52 -6.53
C LYS A 181 10.16 39.06 -6.75
N ALA A 182 10.22 38.59 -7.99
CA ALA A 182 10.57 37.24 -8.32
C ALA A 182 11.98 36.90 -7.82
N THR A 183 12.08 35.89 -6.96
CA THR A 183 13.35 35.35 -6.48
C THR A 183 13.62 34.01 -7.15
N LEU A 184 14.89 33.74 -7.46
CA LEU A 184 15.31 32.44 -7.99
C LEU A 184 15.01 31.26 -7.04
N ALA A 185 14.64 31.56 -5.79
CA ALA A 185 14.27 30.56 -4.81
C ALA A 185 13.03 29.75 -5.23
N VAL A 186 12.02 30.39 -5.85
CA VAL A 186 10.80 29.70 -6.28
C VAL A 186 11.09 28.65 -7.36
N PRO A 187 11.60 29.00 -8.55
CA PRO A 187 11.89 27.99 -9.57
C PRO A 187 12.95 26.99 -9.10
N GLY A 188 13.93 27.43 -8.29
CA GLY A 188 14.96 26.55 -7.72
C GLY A 188 14.37 25.45 -6.82
N CYS A 189 13.45 25.78 -5.92
CA CYS A 189 12.80 24.80 -5.05
C CYS A 189 11.95 23.78 -5.83
N PHE A 190 11.23 24.22 -6.86
CA PHE A 190 10.47 23.29 -7.71
C PHE A 190 11.37 22.39 -8.53
N LEU A 191 12.50 22.91 -9.04
CA LEU A 191 13.50 22.11 -9.74
C LEU A 191 14.09 21.03 -8.81
N VAL A 192 14.47 21.41 -7.58
CA VAL A 192 14.98 20.45 -6.58
C VAL A 192 13.94 19.40 -6.27
N LEU A 193 12.66 19.76 -6.08
CA LEU A 193 11.58 18.81 -5.85
C LEU A 193 11.43 17.84 -7.03
N THR A 194 11.50 18.35 -8.27
CA THR A 194 11.40 17.53 -9.49
C THR A 194 12.56 16.53 -9.57
N VAL A 195 13.80 17.01 -9.38
CA VAL A 195 14.99 16.14 -9.39
C VAL A 195 14.90 15.10 -8.29
N PHE A 196 14.51 15.48 -7.09
CA PHE A 196 14.32 14.56 -5.96
C PHE A 196 13.25 13.50 -6.27
N MET A 197 12.14 13.86 -6.88
CA MET A 197 11.09 12.95 -7.31
C MET A 197 11.62 11.89 -8.30
N TRP A 198 12.38 12.31 -9.30
CA TRP A 198 12.96 11.37 -10.28
C TRP A 198 14.06 10.49 -9.68
N LEU A 199 14.88 11.02 -8.78
CA LEU A 199 15.89 10.26 -8.05
C LEU A 199 15.22 9.20 -7.16
N TYR A 200 14.18 9.58 -6.42
CA TYR A 200 13.36 8.68 -5.62
C TYR A 200 12.77 7.55 -6.47
N ALA A 201 12.19 7.87 -7.62
CA ALA A 201 11.65 6.90 -8.55
C ALA A 201 12.73 5.93 -9.08
N ALA A 202 13.93 6.42 -9.35
CA ALA A 202 15.06 5.60 -9.78
C ALA A 202 15.48 4.60 -8.68
N ILE A 203 15.56 5.06 -7.42
CA ILE A 203 15.90 4.19 -6.27
C ILE A 203 14.87 3.07 -6.11
N LEU A 204 13.57 3.40 -6.15
CA LEU A 204 12.51 2.39 -6.03
C LEU A 204 12.54 1.39 -7.19
N ARG A 205 12.83 1.85 -8.41
CA ARG A 205 12.93 0.98 -9.58
C ARG A 205 14.12 0.03 -9.48
N LEU A 206 15.27 0.48 -8.99
CA LEU A 206 16.42 -0.36 -8.69
C LEU A 206 16.06 -1.42 -7.63
N GLY A 207 15.24 -1.04 -6.64
CA GLY A 207 14.70 -1.93 -5.61
C GLY A 207 13.59 -2.88 -6.11
N ARG A 208 13.30 -2.94 -7.42
CA ARG A 208 12.22 -3.75 -8.02
C ARG A 208 10.84 -3.53 -7.38
N CYS A 209 10.59 -2.32 -6.87
CA CYS A 209 9.28 -1.94 -6.36
C CYS A 209 8.28 -1.81 -7.51
N VAL A 210 7.07 -2.30 -7.29
CA VAL A 210 5.96 -2.26 -8.24
C VAL A 210 4.81 -1.48 -7.58
N GLY A 211 4.25 -0.49 -8.29
CA GLY A 211 3.25 0.43 -7.75
C GLY A 211 3.90 1.74 -7.29
N PHE A 212 3.40 2.87 -7.81
CA PHE A 212 3.94 4.21 -7.52
C PHE A 212 2.79 5.20 -7.29
N GLU A 213 1.62 4.68 -6.96
CA GLU A 213 0.40 5.46 -6.83
C GLU A 213 0.47 6.37 -5.61
N LEU A 214 0.91 5.82 -4.47
CA LEU A 214 1.06 6.58 -3.21
C LEU A 214 2.12 7.66 -3.34
N GLU A 215 3.25 7.33 -3.97
CA GLU A 215 4.33 8.28 -4.25
C GLU A 215 3.86 9.40 -5.18
N THR A 216 3.09 9.07 -6.22
CA THR A 216 2.50 10.06 -7.12
C THR A 216 1.62 11.03 -6.36
N ILE A 217 0.75 10.55 -5.48
CA ILE A 217 -0.12 11.38 -4.65
C ILE A 217 0.71 12.21 -3.66
N ALA A 218 1.71 11.61 -3.02
CA ALA A 218 2.60 12.32 -2.08
C ALA A 218 3.34 13.47 -2.75
N PHE A 219 3.94 13.26 -3.91
CA PHE A 219 4.62 14.31 -4.66
C PHE A 219 3.65 15.36 -5.23
N TYR A 220 2.43 14.96 -5.60
CA TYR A 220 1.38 15.89 -6.00
C TYR A 220 1.01 16.82 -4.83
N LEU A 221 0.73 16.28 -3.66
CA LEU A 221 0.42 17.06 -2.45
C LEU A 221 1.59 17.94 -2.02
N SER A 222 2.82 17.44 -2.14
CA SER A 222 4.04 18.22 -1.89
C SER A 222 4.17 19.39 -2.83
N THR A 223 3.84 19.20 -4.11
CA THR A 223 3.82 20.28 -5.11
C THR A 223 2.82 21.38 -4.73
N LEU A 224 1.60 20.97 -4.31
CA LEU A 224 0.58 21.93 -3.83
C LEU A 224 1.04 22.66 -2.55
N SER A 225 1.63 21.93 -1.61
CA SER A 225 2.17 22.51 -0.37
C SER A 225 3.23 23.57 -0.65
N LEU A 226 4.18 23.27 -1.55
CA LEU A 226 5.18 24.27 -1.96
C LEU A 226 4.55 25.47 -2.69
N ALA A 227 3.55 25.24 -3.54
CA ALA A 227 2.86 26.32 -4.25
C ALA A 227 2.16 27.27 -3.27
N VAL A 228 1.47 26.73 -2.27
CA VAL A 228 0.83 27.54 -1.21
C VAL A 228 1.89 28.32 -0.41
N THR A 229 2.98 27.67 -0.02
CA THR A 229 4.06 28.33 0.74
C THR A 229 4.74 29.41 -0.09
N ALA A 230 4.98 29.17 -1.37
CA ALA A 230 5.58 30.17 -2.26
C ALA A 230 4.70 31.41 -2.44
N SER A 231 3.36 31.26 -2.41
CA SER A 231 2.42 32.35 -2.54
C SER A 231 2.18 33.11 -1.23
N SER A 232 2.15 32.42 -0.08
CA SER A 232 1.78 32.99 1.21
C SER A 232 2.98 33.45 2.06
N ALA A 233 4.08 32.70 2.02
CA ALA A 233 5.27 32.92 2.85
C ALA A 233 6.57 32.51 2.10
N PRO A 234 6.98 33.21 1.03
CA PRO A 234 8.09 32.79 0.16
C PRO A 234 9.43 32.63 0.92
N GLY A 235 9.65 33.35 2.00
CA GLY A 235 10.84 33.21 2.85
C GLY A 235 10.95 31.84 3.56
N ASN A 236 9.84 31.13 3.72
CA ASN A 236 9.81 29.79 4.36
C ASN A 236 9.90 28.65 3.34
N LEU A 237 9.92 28.96 2.04
CA LEU A 237 9.90 27.95 0.98
C LEU A 237 11.06 26.92 1.06
N PRO A 238 12.32 27.32 1.33
CA PRO A 238 13.41 26.34 1.49
C PRO A 238 13.22 25.41 2.69
N LYS A 239 12.69 25.94 3.81
CA LYS A 239 12.38 25.13 5.00
C LYS A 239 11.29 24.13 4.72
N GLN A 240 10.25 24.54 4.00
CA GLN A 240 9.15 23.64 3.59
C GLN A 240 9.65 22.54 2.64
N LEU A 241 10.50 22.89 1.68
CA LEU A 241 11.13 21.91 0.78
C LEU A 241 11.94 20.87 1.57
N LEU A 242 12.76 21.32 2.52
CA LEU A 242 13.55 20.43 3.38
C LEU A 242 12.64 19.49 4.17
N ALA A 243 11.56 20.00 4.76
CA ALA A 243 10.59 19.20 5.50
C ALA A 243 9.94 18.11 4.61
N VAL A 244 9.57 18.48 3.37
CA VAL A 244 9.03 17.55 2.38
C VAL A 244 10.05 16.46 2.04
N MET A 245 11.30 16.84 1.75
CA MET A 245 12.37 15.89 1.42
C MET A 245 12.65 14.91 2.57
N LEU A 246 12.68 15.41 3.80
CA LEU A 246 12.85 14.58 5.01
C LEU A 246 11.65 13.64 5.21
N GLY A 247 10.42 14.13 5.05
CA GLY A 247 9.21 13.33 5.18
C GLY A 247 9.13 12.20 4.15
N VAL A 248 9.38 12.51 2.89
CA VAL A 248 9.41 11.50 1.80
C VAL A 248 10.59 10.54 1.96
N GLY A 249 11.75 11.03 2.40
CA GLY A 249 12.91 10.19 2.73
C GLY A 249 12.62 9.20 3.87
N LEU A 250 11.96 9.68 4.93
CA LEU A 250 11.52 8.84 6.05
C LEU A 250 10.48 7.79 5.58
N PHE A 251 9.55 8.19 4.73
CA PHE A 251 8.57 7.26 4.14
C PHE A 251 9.25 6.15 3.33
N LEU A 252 10.28 6.48 2.52
CA LEU A 252 11.07 5.51 1.77
C LEU A 252 11.80 4.53 2.71
N THR A 253 12.51 5.06 3.72
CA THR A 253 13.25 4.22 4.68
C THR A 253 12.31 3.31 5.45
N LEU A 254 11.15 3.82 5.88
CA LEU A 254 10.13 3.04 6.56
C LEU A 254 9.55 1.95 5.64
N GLY A 255 9.25 2.27 4.38
CA GLY A 255 8.76 1.31 3.40
C GLY A 255 9.75 0.19 3.10
N LEU A 256 11.05 0.50 3.01
CA LEU A 256 12.12 -0.50 2.84
C LEU A 256 12.30 -1.34 4.11
N PHE A 257 12.13 -0.74 5.27
CA PHE A 257 12.24 -1.42 6.56
C PHE A 257 11.08 -2.39 6.82
N LEU A 258 9.85 -2.00 6.48
CA LEU A 258 8.64 -2.81 6.67
C LEU A 258 8.56 -4.02 5.74
N ARG A 259 9.44 -4.15 4.75
CA ARG A 259 9.54 -5.34 3.90
C ARG A 259 9.91 -6.61 4.67
N ASP A 260 10.61 -6.46 5.81
CA ASP A 260 11.02 -7.57 6.67
C ASP A 260 10.33 -7.45 8.03
N LEU A 261 9.21 -8.14 8.17
CA LEU A 261 8.39 -8.14 9.39
C LEU A 261 9.12 -8.69 10.62
N GLU A 262 10.10 -9.58 10.41
CA GLU A 262 10.90 -10.09 11.54
C GLU A 262 11.80 -9.00 12.14
N ARG A 263 12.36 -8.12 11.30
CA ARG A 263 13.11 -6.95 11.78
C ARG A 263 12.21 -6.01 12.56
N VAL A 264 10.98 -5.79 12.09
CA VAL A 264 10.01 -4.95 12.78
C VAL A 264 9.67 -5.52 14.17
N LYS A 265 9.42 -6.84 14.26
CA LYS A 265 9.18 -7.53 15.55
C LYS A 265 10.33 -7.33 16.53
N LYS A 266 11.58 -7.42 16.07
CA LYS A 266 12.77 -7.24 16.91
C LYS A 266 12.96 -5.79 17.39
N LEU A 267 12.63 -4.81 16.54
CA LEU A 267 12.81 -3.38 16.84
C LEU A 267 11.59 -2.69 17.44
N ARG A 268 10.49 -3.41 17.67
CA ARG A 268 9.22 -2.83 18.18
C ARG A 268 9.38 -1.95 19.40
N TRP A 269 10.20 -2.40 20.37
CA TRP A 269 10.44 -1.67 21.60
C TRP A 269 11.29 -0.42 21.40
N LEU A 270 12.26 -0.48 20.50
CA LEU A 270 13.09 0.67 20.13
C LEU A 270 12.27 1.73 19.39
N MET A 271 11.36 1.31 18.52
CA MET A 271 10.42 2.23 17.83
C MET A 271 9.46 2.88 18.84
N ALA A 272 8.93 2.11 19.81
CA ALA A 272 8.08 2.64 20.87
C ALA A 272 8.82 3.66 21.74
N ALA A 273 10.05 3.34 22.15
CA ALA A 273 10.90 4.27 22.91
C ALA A 273 11.23 5.53 22.12
N GLY A 274 11.52 5.40 20.80
CA GLY A 274 11.73 6.54 19.91
C GLY A 274 10.50 7.45 19.78
N ALA A 275 9.32 6.87 19.64
CA ALA A 275 8.06 7.62 19.58
C ALA A 275 7.78 8.38 20.90
N ILE A 276 7.97 7.72 22.03
CA ILE A 276 7.83 8.34 23.36
C ILE A 276 8.87 9.45 23.54
N GLY A 277 10.12 9.21 23.12
CA GLY A 277 11.19 10.21 23.16
C GLY A 277 10.87 11.47 22.34
N LEU A 278 10.37 11.28 21.09
CA LEU A 278 9.95 12.40 20.24
C LEU A 278 8.79 13.18 20.86
N LEU A 279 7.79 12.49 21.45
CA LEU A 279 6.71 13.14 22.18
C LEU A 279 7.23 13.92 23.38
N GLY A 280 8.15 13.33 24.16
CA GLY A 280 8.80 13.99 25.29
C GLY A 280 9.57 15.25 24.86
N ILE A 281 10.35 15.17 23.79
CA ILE A 281 11.06 16.32 23.21
C ILE A 281 10.05 17.43 22.81
N THR A 282 8.95 17.06 22.17
CA THR A 282 7.92 18.02 21.76
C THR A 282 7.26 18.69 22.97
N LEU A 283 7.02 17.96 24.05
CA LEU A 283 6.46 18.51 25.29
C LEU A 283 7.42 19.45 26.01
N VAL A 284 8.73 19.12 26.03
CA VAL A 284 9.74 19.90 26.77
C VAL A 284 10.22 21.13 25.98
N LEU A 285 10.43 20.97 24.66
CA LEU A 285 10.96 22.01 23.79
C LEU A 285 9.87 22.76 23.00
N GLY A 286 8.62 22.30 23.06
CA GLY A 286 7.50 22.91 22.36
C GLY A 286 7.17 24.29 22.91
N ARG A 287 7.09 25.30 22.04
CA ARG A 287 6.61 26.64 22.39
C ARG A 287 5.13 26.77 22.11
N GLY A 288 4.39 27.32 23.05
CA GLY A 288 2.96 27.58 22.90
C GLY A 288 2.70 28.67 21.86
N LYS A 289 2.09 28.31 20.74
CA LYS A 289 1.47 29.23 19.79
C LYS A 289 -0.01 28.87 19.68
N PHE A 290 -0.89 29.86 19.79
CA PHE A 290 -2.34 29.67 19.69
C PHE A 290 -2.94 28.66 20.68
N GLY A 291 -2.39 28.58 21.90
CA GLY A 291 -2.89 27.68 22.97
C GLY A 291 -2.46 26.20 22.84
N ALA A 292 -1.64 25.85 21.85
CA ALA A 292 -1.07 24.52 21.69
C ALA A 292 0.46 24.57 21.83
N THR A 293 1.04 23.63 22.61
CA THR A 293 2.49 23.53 22.86
C THR A 293 3.20 22.60 21.88
N ASN A 294 2.66 22.40 20.68
CA ASN A 294 3.10 21.38 19.73
C ASN A 294 4.11 21.89 18.69
N TRP A 295 4.64 23.11 18.85
CA TRP A 295 5.53 23.74 17.87
C TRP A 295 6.98 23.73 18.36
N VAL A 296 7.83 22.95 17.70
CA VAL A 296 9.29 23.05 17.83
C VAL A 296 9.78 24.03 16.76
N THR A 297 10.27 25.20 17.17
CA THR A 297 10.88 26.18 16.25
C THR A 297 12.38 25.93 16.20
N PHE A 298 12.88 25.60 15.01
CA PHE A 298 14.30 25.54 14.68
C PHE A 298 14.77 26.87 14.12
#